data_06a059274f044b92db733d5525f61833
#
_entry.id   06a059274f044b92db733d5525f61833
#
_cell.length_a   1.000
_cell.length_b   1.000
_cell.length_c   1.000
_cell.angle_alpha   90.00
_cell.angle_beta   90.00
_cell.angle_gamma   90.00
#
_symmetry.space_group_name_H-M   'P 1'
#
loop_
_entity.id
_entity.type
_entity.pdbx_description
1 polymer ?
#
loop_
_entity_poly.entity_id
_entity_poly.type
_entity_poly.pdbx_seq_one_letter_code
_entity_poly.pdbx_strand_id
1 'polypeptide(L)'
;MSVPSGGVTDQPIDRWGDPRRGGDDLTDALHRFAAESQADEAAAGRARQRWLEQQAAEETTFAGVLADLADRGRPVLVHTSAGRRHRGLLRARGADFVSISTDVGGDVLVALRAVTSVRSQPRDGAAHSGRAVALELTFAAAVAALADDRPRVA
;
A
#
# COMPACT_ATOMS: atom_id res chain seq x y z
N MET A 1 -64.86 -9.98 73.56
CA MET A 1 -63.46 -9.83 73.20
C MET A 1 -63.21 -10.82 72.08
N SER A 2 -63.24 -10.30 70.83
CA SER A 2 -63.01 -11.12 69.62
C SER A 2 -61.59 -10.88 69.16
N VAL A 3 -60.86 -11.95 68.95
CA VAL A 3 -59.51 -11.96 68.40
C VAL A 3 -59.64 -12.12 66.87
N PRO A 4 -59.05 -11.25 66.05
CA PRO A 4 -59.04 -11.44 64.62
C PRO A 4 -57.96 -12.49 64.25
N SER A 5 -58.39 -13.48 63.46
CA SER A 5 -57.56 -14.51 62.83
C SER A 5 -56.78 -13.86 61.68
N GLY A 6 -55.44 -13.78 61.84
CA GLY A 6 -54.55 -13.32 60.77
C GLY A 6 -54.39 -14.43 59.70
N GLY A 7 -54.89 -14.18 58.52
CA GLY A 7 -54.66 -15.02 57.35
C GLY A 7 -53.19 -14.82 56.88
N VAL A 8 -52.41 -15.86 56.94
CA VAL A 8 -51.11 -15.96 56.28
C VAL A 8 -51.38 -16.20 54.79
N THR A 9 -51.19 -15.18 53.96
CA THR A 9 -51.15 -15.34 52.52
C THR A 9 -49.80 -16.01 52.16
N ASP A 10 -49.89 -17.29 51.85
CA ASP A 10 -48.79 -18.05 51.22
C ASP A 10 -48.64 -17.52 49.79
N GLN A 11 -47.68 -16.58 49.59
CA GLN A 11 -47.25 -16.22 48.24
C GLN A 11 -46.22 -17.21 47.76
N PRO A 12 -46.46 -17.91 46.61
CA PRO A 12 -45.41 -18.73 46.03
C PRO A 12 -44.27 -17.82 45.54
N ILE A 13 -43.11 -18.09 46.07
CA ILE A 13 -41.86 -17.42 45.66
C ILE A 13 -41.42 -18.06 44.35
N ASP A 14 -41.98 -17.60 43.22
CA ASP A 14 -41.48 -17.88 41.90
C ASP A 14 -40.14 -17.11 41.70
N ARG A 15 -39.14 -17.48 42.44
CA ARG A 15 -37.80 -16.83 42.44
C ARG A 15 -36.75 -17.57 41.58
N TRP A 16 -37.20 -18.54 40.81
CA TRP A 16 -36.31 -19.21 39.85
C TRP A 16 -36.84 -18.91 38.45
N GLY A 17 -36.24 -17.87 37.84
CA GLY A 17 -36.52 -17.62 36.43
C GLY A 17 -36.22 -18.87 35.64
N ASP A 18 -37.08 -19.14 34.64
CA ASP A 18 -36.99 -20.31 33.76
C ASP A 18 -35.59 -20.42 33.18
N PRO A 19 -34.83 -21.48 33.50
CA PRO A 19 -33.45 -21.66 33.05
C PRO A 19 -33.33 -21.76 31.51
N ARG A 20 -34.43 -21.93 30.80
CA ARG A 20 -34.48 -22.00 29.34
C ARG A 20 -34.42 -20.60 28.72
N ARG A 21 -34.89 -19.56 29.40
CA ARG A 21 -34.93 -18.19 28.89
C ARG A 21 -33.54 -17.52 28.84
N GLY A 22 -32.61 -17.91 29.74
CA GLY A 22 -31.27 -17.37 29.75
C GLY A 22 -30.33 -17.97 28.71
N GLY A 23 -30.63 -19.19 28.23
CA GLY A 23 -29.82 -19.86 27.21
C GLY A 23 -30.01 -19.28 25.81
N ASP A 24 -31.25 -18.96 25.46
CA ASP A 24 -31.59 -18.39 24.14
C ASP A 24 -31.03 -16.97 24.01
N ASP A 25 -31.06 -16.18 25.09
CA ASP A 25 -30.58 -14.80 25.12
C ASP A 25 -29.03 -14.72 24.94
N LEU A 26 -28.30 -15.66 25.56
CA LEU A 26 -26.84 -15.75 25.39
C LEU A 26 -26.46 -16.19 23.98
N THR A 27 -27.16 -17.16 23.43
CA THR A 27 -26.92 -17.66 22.08
C THR A 27 -27.17 -16.58 21.04
N ASP A 28 -28.25 -15.82 21.20
CA ASP A 28 -28.59 -14.69 20.32
C ASP A 28 -27.55 -13.54 20.46
N ALA A 29 -27.06 -13.28 21.66
CA ALA A 29 -25.98 -12.30 21.88
C ALA A 29 -24.68 -12.71 21.18
N LEU A 30 -24.32 -14.01 21.28
CA LEU A 30 -23.13 -14.52 20.60
C LEU A 30 -23.26 -14.49 19.08
N HIS A 31 -24.44 -14.81 18.54
CA HIS A 31 -24.69 -14.72 17.10
C HIS A 31 -24.58 -13.29 16.59
N ARG A 32 -25.14 -12.31 17.33
CA ARG A 32 -24.99 -10.89 16.98
C ARG A 32 -23.54 -10.45 16.99
N PHE A 33 -22.78 -10.78 18.04
CA PHE A 33 -21.37 -10.46 18.13
C PHE A 33 -20.55 -11.09 16.98
N ALA A 34 -20.83 -12.36 16.67
CA ALA A 34 -20.17 -13.02 15.53
C ALA A 34 -20.49 -12.34 14.19
N ALA A 35 -21.74 -11.94 13.97
CA ALA A 35 -22.16 -11.23 12.77
C ALA A 35 -21.52 -9.84 12.65
N GLU A 36 -21.43 -9.08 13.78
CA GLU A 36 -20.75 -7.78 13.82
C GLU A 36 -19.25 -7.92 13.53
N SER A 37 -18.58 -8.90 14.16
CA SER A 37 -17.16 -9.17 13.90
C SER A 37 -16.89 -9.54 12.43
N GLN A 38 -17.72 -10.37 11.83
CA GLN A 38 -17.61 -10.73 10.41
C GLN A 38 -17.84 -9.52 9.49
N ALA A 39 -18.77 -8.64 9.85
CA ALA A 39 -19.05 -7.42 9.10
C ALA A 39 -17.87 -6.46 9.14
N ASP A 40 -17.23 -6.30 10.31
CA ASP A 40 -16.04 -5.47 10.51
C ASP A 40 -14.82 -6.01 9.75
N GLU A 41 -14.57 -7.32 9.81
CA GLU A 41 -13.52 -7.97 9.05
C GLU A 41 -13.72 -7.80 7.52
N ALA A 42 -14.94 -7.98 7.05
CA ALA A 42 -15.29 -7.77 5.65
C ALA A 42 -15.12 -6.30 5.23
N ALA A 43 -15.45 -5.33 6.10
CA ALA A 43 -15.26 -3.91 5.86
C ALA A 43 -13.76 -3.57 5.78
N ALA A 44 -12.95 -4.08 6.71
CA ALA A 44 -11.50 -3.92 6.72
C ALA A 44 -10.84 -4.55 5.48
N GLY A 45 -11.31 -5.74 5.07
CA GLY A 45 -10.87 -6.40 3.83
C GLY A 45 -11.13 -5.56 2.58
N ARG A 46 -12.35 -5.01 2.45
CA ARG A 46 -12.71 -4.12 1.32
C ARG A 46 -11.91 -2.82 1.33
N ALA A 47 -11.62 -2.25 2.50
CA ALA A 47 -10.80 -1.04 2.61
C ALA A 47 -9.35 -1.30 2.16
N ARG A 48 -8.77 -2.43 2.59
CA ARG A 48 -7.41 -2.84 2.18
C ARG A 48 -7.34 -3.10 0.67
N GLN A 49 -8.35 -3.76 0.10
CA GLN A 49 -8.42 -4.02 -1.33
C GLN A 49 -8.44 -2.72 -2.15
N ARG A 50 -9.30 -1.75 -1.79
CA ARG A 50 -9.36 -0.44 -2.46
C ARG A 50 -8.04 0.33 -2.36
N TRP A 51 -7.37 0.26 -1.21
CA TRP A 51 -6.07 0.90 -1.02
C TRP A 51 -5.01 0.30 -1.95
N LEU A 52 -4.95 -1.04 -2.08
CA LEU A 52 -4.05 -1.73 -2.99
C LEU A 52 -4.34 -1.39 -4.46
N GLU A 53 -5.61 -1.34 -4.85
CA GLU A 53 -6.02 -0.96 -6.21
C GLU A 53 -5.62 0.48 -6.54
N GLN A 54 -5.82 1.41 -5.60
CA GLN A 54 -5.41 2.80 -5.76
C GLN A 54 -3.90 2.92 -5.88
N GLN A 55 -3.13 2.24 -5.05
CA GLN A 55 -1.67 2.24 -5.11
C GLN A 55 -1.17 1.68 -6.45
N ALA A 56 -1.72 0.57 -6.92
CA ALA A 56 -1.38 0.00 -8.22
C ALA A 56 -1.69 0.96 -9.38
N ALA A 57 -2.82 1.68 -9.32
CA ALA A 57 -3.19 2.70 -10.31
C ALA A 57 -2.23 3.89 -10.30
N GLU A 58 -1.84 4.38 -9.12
CA GLU A 58 -0.86 5.46 -8.96
C GLU A 58 0.51 5.06 -9.52
N GLU A 59 1.00 3.86 -9.23
CA GLU A 59 2.25 3.33 -9.76
C GLU A 59 2.22 3.22 -11.30
N THR A 60 1.12 2.76 -11.87
CA THR A 60 0.93 2.67 -13.33
C THR A 60 0.98 4.05 -13.98
N THR A 61 0.33 5.05 -13.37
CA THR A 61 0.34 6.43 -13.87
C THR A 61 1.73 7.05 -13.77
N PHE A 62 2.44 6.81 -12.67
CA PHE A 62 3.80 7.31 -12.46
C PHE A 62 4.78 6.69 -13.48
N ALA A 63 4.69 5.38 -13.72
CA ALA A 63 5.47 4.70 -14.74
C ALA A 63 5.21 5.26 -16.15
N GLY A 64 3.97 5.61 -16.46
CA GLY A 64 3.58 6.27 -17.71
C GLY A 64 4.24 7.64 -17.88
N VAL A 65 4.23 8.46 -16.84
CA VAL A 65 4.92 9.78 -16.85
C VAL A 65 6.42 9.64 -17.07
N LEU A 66 7.05 8.66 -16.41
CA LEU A 66 8.47 8.39 -16.60
C LEU A 66 8.79 7.92 -18.03
N ALA A 67 7.91 7.10 -18.62
CA ALA A 67 8.06 6.68 -20.00
C ALA A 67 8.01 7.86 -20.97
N ASP A 68 7.04 8.76 -20.80
CA ASP A 68 6.91 9.98 -21.61
C ASP A 68 8.14 10.91 -21.48
N LEU A 69 8.64 11.10 -20.26
CA LEU A 69 9.85 11.88 -20.02
C LEU A 69 11.09 11.25 -20.66
N ALA A 70 11.19 9.92 -20.62
CA ALA A 70 12.26 9.15 -21.22
C ALA A 70 12.23 9.23 -22.76
N ASP A 71 11.05 9.07 -23.37
CA ASP A 71 10.86 9.16 -24.83
C ASP A 71 11.19 10.55 -25.36
N ARG A 72 10.87 11.58 -24.59
CA ARG A 72 11.22 12.98 -24.95
C ARG A 72 12.69 13.31 -24.76
N GLY A 73 13.48 12.43 -24.14
CA GLY A 73 14.89 12.64 -23.84
C GLY A 73 15.12 13.94 -23.04
N ARG A 74 14.22 14.28 -22.12
CA ARG A 74 14.35 15.47 -21.28
C ARG A 74 15.18 15.16 -20.03
N PRO A 75 16.07 16.07 -19.61
CA PRO A 75 16.74 15.94 -18.35
C PRO A 75 15.72 15.94 -17.20
N VAL A 76 15.95 15.09 -16.24
CA VAL A 76 15.10 14.97 -15.04
C VAL A 76 15.92 15.22 -13.78
N LEU A 77 15.25 15.73 -12.76
CA LEU A 77 15.74 15.77 -11.40
C LEU A 77 14.88 14.82 -10.58
N VAL A 78 15.47 13.74 -10.10
CA VAL A 78 14.82 12.72 -9.28
C VAL A 78 15.22 12.89 -7.84
N HIS A 79 14.24 12.96 -6.93
CA HIS A 79 14.45 12.94 -5.49
C HIS A 79 14.08 11.58 -4.94
N THR A 80 14.84 11.09 -3.99
CA THR A 80 14.58 9.81 -3.34
C THR A 80 14.22 9.99 -1.87
N SER A 81 13.56 8.98 -1.29
CA SER A 81 13.22 8.91 0.14
C SER A 81 14.44 8.94 1.06
N ALA A 82 15.62 8.55 0.56
CA ALA A 82 16.90 8.70 1.26
C ALA A 82 17.48 10.12 1.20
N GLY A 83 16.72 11.11 0.70
CA GLY A 83 17.16 12.51 0.58
C GLY A 83 18.16 12.77 -0.54
N ARG A 84 18.47 11.79 -1.37
CA ARG A 84 19.39 11.97 -2.49
C ARG A 84 18.71 12.60 -3.69
N ARG A 85 19.49 13.31 -4.51
CA ARG A 85 19.06 13.97 -5.74
C ARG A 85 19.92 13.48 -6.88
N HIS A 86 19.28 13.02 -7.95
CA HIS A 86 19.95 12.58 -9.16
C HIS A 86 19.44 13.43 -10.33
N ARG A 87 20.35 14.15 -10.97
CA ARG A 87 20.07 14.94 -12.17
C ARG A 87 20.70 14.24 -13.36
N GLY A 88 19.98 14.13 -14.46
CA GLY A 88 20.49 13.49 -15.66
C GLY A 88 19.39 13.09 -16.64
N LEU A 89 19.73 12.18 -17.54
CA LEU A 89 18.83 11.64 -18.56
C LEU A 89 18.37 10.23 -18.18
N LEU A 90 17.08 9.95 -18.35
CA LEU A 90 16.56 8.59 -18.25
C LEU A 90 17.12 7.77 -19.43
N ARG A 91 17.84 6.69 -19.13
CA ARG A 91 18.45 5.79 -20.13
C ARG A 91 17.73 4.48 -20.29
N ALA A 92 17.20 3.95 -19.18
CA ALA A 92 16.41 2.73 -19.22
C ALA A 92 15.30 2.79 -18.17
N ARG A 93 14.24 2.04 -18.43
CA ARG A 93 13.14 1.82 -17.51
C ARG A 93 12.91 0.31 -17.39
N GLY A 94 12.99 -0.22 -16.18
CA GLY A 94 12.58 -1.58 -15.84
C GLY A 94 11.14 -1.62 -15.32
N ALA A 95 10.74 -2.77 -14.80
CA ALA A 95 9.42 -2.98 -14.21
C ALA A 95 9.20 -2.11 -12.96
N ASP A 96 10.23 -1.98 -12.11
CA ASP A 96 10.18 -1.29 -10.81
C ASP A 96 11.39 -0.38 -10.55
N PHE A 97 12.13 0.01 -11.62
CA PHE A 97 13.28 0.90 -11.52
C PHE A 97 13.47 1.75 -12.77
N VAL A 98 14.32 2.77 -12.65
CA VAL A 98 14.86 3.56 -13.77
C VAL A 98 16.38 3.64 -13.69
N SER A 99 17.03 3.75 -14.86
CA SER A 99 18.44 4.11 -14.96
C SER A 99 18.57 5.56 -15.41
N ILE A 100 19.41 6.31 -14.70
CA ILE A 100 19.66 7.73 -14.95
C ILE A 100 21.16 7.88 -15.25
N SER A 101 21.49 8.38 -16.44
CA SER A 101 22.84 8.85 -16.73
C SER A 101 23.01 10.23 -16.14
N THR A 102 23.88 10.37 -15.15
CA THR A 102 24.02 11.60 -14.36
C THR A 102 24.93 12.62 -15.03
N ASP A 103 24.71 13.90 -14.76
CA ASP A 103 25.54 15.00 -15.29
C ASP A 103 26.98 14.95 -14.75
N VAL A 104 27.20 14.28 -13.63
CA VAL A 104 28.54 14.12 -13.01
C VAL A 104 29.29 12.89 -13.51
N GLY A 105 28.72 12.15 -14.43
CA GLY A 105 29.22 10.90 -14.97
C GLY A 105 28.72 9.67 -14.20
N GLY A 106 28.59 8.56 -14.94
CA GLY A 106 28.07 7.30 -14.42
C GLY A 106 26.54 7.19 -14.46
N ASP A 107 26.09 5.95 -14.42
CA ASP A 107 24.67 5.60 -14.40
C ASP A 107 24.24 5.22 -12.99
N VAL A 108 23.06 5.65 -12.61
CA VAL A 108 22.45 5.34 -11.30
C VAL A 108 21.16 4.57 -11.52
N LEU A 109 21.04 3.42 -10.88
CA LEU A 109 19.77 2.67 -10.81
C LEU A 109 18.98 3.16 -9.61
N VAL A 110 17.73 3.57 -9.83
CA VAL A 110 16.81 4.05 -8.80
C VAL A 110 15.56 3.20 -8.80
N ALA A 111 15.29 2.50 -7.69
CA ALA A 111 14.03 1.78 -7.51
C ALA A 111 12.86 2.76 -7.47
N LEU A 112 11.77 2.51 -8.20
CA LEU A 112 10.62 3.41 -8.29
C LEU A 112 9.99 3.66 -6.91
N ARG A 113 9.95 2.67 -6.04
CA ARG A 113 9.46 2.81 -4.65
C ARG A 113 10.26 3.80 -3.79
N ALA A 114 11.51 4.08 -4.18
CA ALA A 114 12.35 5.05 -3.49
C ALA A 114 12.20 6.47 -4.04
N VAL A 115 11.51 6.66 -5.15
CA VAL A 115 11.32 7.97 -5.76
C VAL A 115 10.21 8.73 -5.05
N THR A 116 10.51 9.93 -4.57
CA THR A 116 9.55 10.82 -3.92
C THR A 116 9.05 11.92 -4.86
N SER A 117 9.88 12.35 -5.80
CA SER A 117 9.46 13.30 -6.85
C SER A 117 10.34 13.22 -8.07
N VAL A 118 9.75 13.54 -9.22
CA VAL A 118 10.47 13.72 -10.50
C VAL A 118 10.08 15.07 -11.08
N ARG A 119 11.07 15.84 -11.50
CA ARG A 119 10.86 17.13 -12.17
C ARG A 119 11.57 17.11 -13.50
N SER A 120 10.85 17.47 -14.56
CA SER A 120 11.46 17.77 -15.85
C SER A 120 12.27 19.06 -15.75
N GLN A 121 13.48 19.04 -16.28
CA GLN A 121 14.35 20.21 -16.34
C GLN A 121 14.26 20.87 -17.73
N PRO A 122 14.44 22.20 -17.83
CA PRO A 122 14.64 22.85 -19.11
C PRO A 122 15.84 22.23 -19.83
N ARG A 123 15.79 22.21 -21.14
CA ARG A 123 16.89 21.71 -21.98
C ARG A 123 17.90 22.82 -22.16
N ASP A 124 19.01 22.76 -21.43
CA ASP A 124 20.16 23.64 -21.70
C ASP A 124 21.14 22.86 -22.58
N GLY A 125 21.15 23.14 -23.91
CA GLY A 125 22.15 22.60 -24.83
C GLY A 125 21.68 21.48 -25.77
N ALA A 126 22.65 20.93 -26.54
CA ALA A 126 22.42 19.99 -27.63
C ALA A 126 21.66 18.73 -27.20
N ALA A 127 20.71 18.35 -28.04
CA ALA A 127 19.89 17.17 -27.86
C ALA A 127 20.76 15.90 -27.75
N HIS A 128 20.85 15.30 -26.57
CA HIS A 128 21.31 13.94 -26.48
C HIS A 128 20.14 13.06 -26.93
N SER A 129 20.21 12.57 -28.16
CA SER A 129 19.22 11.73 -28.83
C SER A 129 19.33 10.26 -28.35
N GLY A 130 19.18 10.03 -27.08
CA GLY A 130 19.12 8.68 -26.55
C GLY A 130 17.70 8.39 -26.06
N ARG A 131 16.92 7.65 -26.83
CA ARG A 131 15.65 7.11 -26.37
C ARG A 131 15.93 6.11 -25.24
N ALA A 132 15.19 6.21 -24.14
CA ALA A 132 15.33 5.25 -23.06
C ALA A 132 14.87 3.85 -23.51
N VAL A 133 15.59 2.83 -23.06
CA VAL A 133 15.29 1.44 -23.37
C VAL A 133 14.30 0.91 -22.32
N ALA A 134 13.20 0.30 -22.78
CA ALA A 134 12.35 -0.50 -21.90
C ALA A 134 12.98 -1.86 -21.65
N LEU A 135 13.09 -2.27 -20.41
CA LEU A 135 13.67 -3.54 -19.98
C LEU A 135 12.61 -4.35 -19.24
N GLU A 136 12.45 -5.60 -19.62
CA GLU A 136 11.57 -6.57 -18.92
C GLU A 136 12.29 -7.16 -17.68
N LEU A 137 12.89 -6.30 -16.86
CA LEU A 137 13.67 -6.65 -15.69
C LEU A 137 13.15 -5.92 -14.45
N THR A 138 13.26 -6.60 -13.29
CA THR A 138 13.10 -5.96 -11.98
C THR A 138 14.41 -5.34 -11.51
N PHE A 139 14.34 -4.44 -10.53
CA PHE A 139 15.51 -3.85 -9.87
C PHE A 139 16.46 -4.92 -9.33
N ALA A 140 15.91 -5.94 -8.67
CA ALA A 140 16.70 -7.03 -8.12
C ALA A 140 17.43 -7.83 -9.21
N ALA A 141 16.75 -8.13 -10.33
CA ALA A 141 17.36 -8.82 -11.45
C ALA A 141 18.44 -7.99 -12.15
N ALA A 142 18.21 -6.67 -12.28
CA ALA A 142 19.21 -5.75 -12.83
C ALA A 142 20.46 -5.68 -11.97
N VAL A 143 20.29 -5.58 -10.64
CA VAL A 143 21.44 -5.57 -9.69
C VAL A 143 22.19 -6.89 -9.72
N ALA A 144 21.49 -8.04 -9.81
CA ALA A 144 22.14 -9.35 -9.92
C ALA A 144 22.97 -9.45 -11.21
N ALA A 145 22.42 -9.03 -12.36
CA ALA A 145 23.16 -9.01 -13.63
C ALA A 145 24.40 -8.14 -13.57
N LEU A 146 24.31 -6.96 -12.93
CA LEU A 146 25.49 -6.09 -12.72
C LEU A 146 26.52 -6.72 -11.78
N ALA A 147 26.11 -7.49 -10.79
CA ALA A 147 27.04 -8.20 -9.90
C ALA A 147 27.84 -9.30 -10.63
N ASP A 148 27.22 -9.97 -11.61
CA ASP A 148 27.88 -10.98 -12.44
C ASP A 148 28.91 -10.34 -13.39
N ASP A 149 28.58 -9.18 -13.97
CA ASP A 149 29.44 -8.43 -14.91
C ASP A 149 30.57 -7.65 -14.20
N ARG A 150 30.49 -7.53 -12.87
CA ARG A 150 31.45 -6.79 -12.01
C ARG A 150 31.84 -5.40 -12.53
N PRO A 151 30.91 -4.56 -13.00
CA PRO A 151 31.26 -3.18 -13.30
C PRO A 151 31.70 -2.48 -12.02
N ARG A 152 32.57 -1.47 -12.16
CA ARG A 152 32.92 -0.62 -11.00
C ARG A 152 31.70 0.16 -10.55
N VAL A 153 31.15 -0.21 -9.41
CA VAL A 153 30.07 0.51 -8.75
C VAL A 153 30.70 1.43 -7.70
N ALA A 154 30.38 2.72 -7.78
CA ALA A 154 30.84 3.72 -6.83
C ALA A 154 29.80 3.95 -5.72
#